data_c7f13fd201b28a0c7ebb8de94ef293fa
#
_entry.id   c7f13fd201b28a0c7ebb8de94ef293fa
#
_cell.length_a   1.000
_cell.length_b   1.000
_cell.length_c   1.000
_cell.angle_alpha   90.00
_cell.angle_beta   90.00
_cell.angle_gamma   90.00
#
_symmetry.space_group_name_H-M   'P 1'
#
loop_
_entity.id
_entity.type
_entity.pdbx_description
1 polymer ?
#
loop_
_entity_poly.entity_id
_entity_poly.type
_entity_poly.pdbx_seq_one_letter_code
_entity_poly.pdbx_strand_id
1 'polypeptide(L)'
;MTYNIIDAHLHTGIQNVSWGWESVRPLLQAAGIGGVGAIAPVEDIYDRYDPDFSDTAAWQQCRRAAHRYLLDLKAAGAVQGPEIFPYFFVWNDFAWEELGPEYAAIKWHRHADEPVYRYDDPRCRRFLEVVKVRGLPILLEETLKNTLFFLDHLAGDLPIIIPHLGGLNGGYVPLDRHGVWGRPLVYADTSTAALPEIKDFLRRYGSDRLLFGSDYPFSQPRTELDKILSLNLPESQIQAILGDNFRRLCRVG
;
A
#
# COMPACT_ATOMS: atom_id res chain seq x y z
N MET A 1 6.44 -4.96 -26.65
CA MET A 1 5.41 -3.98 -26.20
C MET A 1 5.88 -3.41 -24.86
N THR A 2 5.62 -2.14 -24.62
CA THR A 2 6.08 -1.47 -23.40
C THR A 2 4.86 -1.24 -22.52
N TYR A 3 4.79 -1.90 -21.35
CA TYR A 3 3.75 -1.67 -20.36
C TYR A 3 4.02 -0.37 -19.60
N ASN A 4 2.94 0.29 -19.17
CA ASN A 4 3.04 1.39 -18.22
C ASN A 4 2.95 0.82 -16.79
N ILE A 5 4.10 0.54 -16.20
CA ILE A 5 4.20 -0.23 -14.96
C ILE A 5 4.26 0.71 -13.75
N ILE A 6 3.39 0.48 -12.77
CA ILE A 6 3.38 1.14 -11.47
C ILE A 6 3.48 0.08 -10.39
N ASP A 7 4.50 0.17 -9.56
CA ASP A 7 4.63 -0.61 -8.33
C ASP A 7 3.77 0.05 -7.24
N ALA A 8 2.66 -0.58 -6.87
CA ALA A 8 1.69 -0.02 -5.93
C ALA A 8 2.12 -0.14 -4.46
N HIS A 9 3.21 -0.87 -4.15
CA HIS A 9 3.61 -1.13 -2.79
C HIS A 9 5.13 -1.21 -2.68
N LEU A 10 5.76 -0.11 -2.27
CA LEU A 10 7.20 -0.03 -2.12
C LEU A 10 7.56 0.91 -0.97
N HIS A 11 8.46 0.47 -0.08
CA HIS A 11 8.99 1.29 1.00
C HIS A 11 10.27 2.00 0.57
N THR A 12 10.38 3.30 0.88
CA THR A 12 11.60 4.08 0.69
C THR A 12 11.74 5.13 1.79
N GLY A 13 12.94 5.27 2.32
CA GLY A 13 13.28 6.17 3.40
C GLY A 13 14.67 5.84 3.93
N ILE A 14 15.18 6.66 4.85
CA ILE A 14 16.54 6.51 5.36
C ILE A 14 16.47 5.88 6.75
N GLN A 15 16.52 4.54 6.81
CA GLN A 15 16.64 3.80 8.06
C GLN A 15 17.11 2.34 7.82
N ASN A 16 17.28 1.57 8.91
CA ASN A 16 17.97 0.27 8.89
C ASN A 16 17.38 -0.81 7.98
N VAL A 17 16.06 -0.82 7.76
CA VAL A 17 15.38 -1.85 6.95
C VAL A 17 14.92 -1.34 5.59
N SER A 18 14.92 -0.02 5.37
CA SER A 18 14.56 0.61 4.10
C SER A 18 15.73 1.37 3.50
N TRP A 19 15.64 1.62 2.21
CA TRP A 19 16.70 2.26 1.44
C TRP A 19 16.23 3.61 0.92
N GLY A 20 17.12 4.60 0.97
CA GLY A 20 16.88 5.90 0.37
C GLY A 20 16.66 5.80 -1.14
N TRP A 21 15.92 6.74 -1.70
CA TRP A 21 15.50 6.75 -3.12
C TRP A 21 16.65 6.55 -4.12
N GLU A 22 17.81 7.08 -3.84
CA GLU A 22 18.99 6.94 -4.71
C GLU A 22 19.42 5.48 -4.92
N SER A 23 19.15 4.61 -3.95
CA SER A 23 19.42 3.17 -4.05
C SER A 23 18.27 2.41 -4.69
N VAL A 24 17.03 2.87 -4.51
CA VAL A 24 15.80 2.24 -5.02
C VAL A 24 15.58 2.55 -6.50
N ARG A 25 15.76 3.81 -6.90
CA ARG A 25 15.52 4.28 -8.27
C ARG A 25 16.19 3.44 -9.36
N PRO A 26 17.48 3.08 -9.28
CA PRO A 26 18.12 2.25 -10.30
C PRO A 26 17.48 0.87 -10.46
N LEU A 27 16.97 0.27 -9.39
CA LEU A 27 16.31 -1.03 -9.43
C LEU A 27 14.98 -0.95 -10.20
N LEU A 28 14.20 0.10 -9.95
CA LEU A 28 12.95 0.35 -10.67
C LEU A 28 13.20 0.62 -12.16
N GLN A 29 14.18 1.46 -12.47
CA GLN A 29 14.57 1.77 -13.84
C GLN A 29 15.02 0.51 -14.60
N ALA A 30 15.86 -0.33 -13.96
CA ALA A 30 16.31 -1.60 -14.54
C ALA A 30 15.14 -2.60 -14.77
N ALA A 31 14.10 -2.54 -13.95
CA ALA A 31 12.89 -3.34 -14.11
C ALA A 31 11.90 -2.73 -15.13
N GLY A 32 12.12 -1.50 -15.62
CA GLY A 32 11.21 -0.79 -16.51
C GLY A 32 9.96 -0.24 -15.81
N ILE A 33 10.02 -0.06 -14.48
CA ILE A 33 8.91 0.48 -13.67
C ILE A 33 8.93 2.00 -13.78
N GLY A 34 7.83 2.57 -14.27
CA GLY A 34 7.68 3.99 -14.55
C GLY A 34 7.00 4.79 -13.45
N GLY A 35 6.38 4.14 -12.46
CA GLY A 35 5.74 4.81 -11.33
C GLY A 35 5.76 3.95 -10.07
N VAL A 36 5.59 4.57 -8.90
CA VAL A 36 5.65 3.87 -7.62
C VAL A 36 4.72 4.49 -6.56
N GLY A 37 3.88 3.68 -5.93
CA GLY A 37 3.22 3.97 -4.66
C GLY A 37 4.24 3.91 -3.54
N ALA A 38 4.75 5.08 -3.14
CA ALA A 38 5.85 5.19 -2.20
C ALA A 38 5.35 5.29 -0.76
N ILE A 39 5.88 4.44 0.10
CA ILE A 39 5.49 4.29 1.51
C ILE A 39 6.72 4.55 2.38
N ALA A 40 6.54 5.33 3.45
CA ALA A 40 7.57 5.52 4.46
C ALA A 40 7.88 4.20 5.19
N PRO A 41 9.09 4.02 5.73
CA PRO A 41 9.41 2.91 6.61
C PRO A 41 8.50 2.87 7.84
N VAL A 42 8.12 1.68 8.30
CA VAL A 42 7.26 1.52 9.49
C VAL A 42 7.92 2.12 10.73
N GLU A 43 9.21 1.94 10.85
CA GLU A 43 10.04 2.38 11.98
C GLU A 43 10.16 3.91 12.10
N ASP A 44 9.80 4.66 11.05
CA ASP A 44 9.66 6.13 11.10
C ASP A 44 8.27 6.56 11.60
N ILE A 45 7.34 5.61 11.73
CA ILE A 45 5.94 5.88 12.09
C ILE A 45 5.69 5.62 13.56
N TYR A 46 6.13 4.48 14.08
CA TYR A 46 6.02 4.08 15.48
C TYR A 46 7.10 3.03 15.82
N ASP A 47 7.38 2.85 17.11
CA ASP A 47 8.24 1.73 17.54
C ASP A 47 7.46 0.43 17.47
N ARG A 48 7.65 -0.31 16.36
CA ARG A 48 6.97 -1.58 16.11
C ARG A 48 7.41 -2.70 17.04
N TYR A 49 8.53 -2.54 17.72
CA TYR A 49 9.13 -3.54 18.64
C TYR A 49 8.69 -3.33 20.09
N ASP A 50 7.99 -2.24 20.41
CA ASP A 50 7.43 -1.95 21.73
C ASP A 50 5.88 -2.07 21.67
N PRO A 51 5.29 -3.20 22.13
CA PRO A 51 3.84 -3.39 22.13
C PRO A 51 3.07 -2.33 22.94
N ASP A 52 3.74 -1.74 23.93
CA ASP A 52 3.20 -0.70 24.81
C ASP A 52 3.56 0.72 24.34
N PHE A 53 3.98 0.86 23.08
CA PHE A 53 4.43 2.10 22.48
C PHE A 53 3.51 3.27 22.81
N SER A 54 4.11 4.33 23.37
CA SER A 54 3.44 5.58 23.66
C SER A 54 3.95 6.68 22.77
N ASP A 55 3.05 7.30 22.03
CA ASP A 55 3.39 8.35 21.06
C ASP A 55 3.92 9.61 21.76
N THR A 56 4.92 10.24 21.17
CA THR A 56 5.56 11.47 21.68
C THR A 56 5.67 12.52 20.58
N ALA A 57 5.94 13.77 20.95
CA ALA A 57 6.21 14.84 20.01
C ALA A 57 7.41 14.53 19.10
N ALA A 58 8.41 13.80 19.60
CA ALA A 58 9.56 13.38 18.80
C ALA A 58 9.14 12.38 17.70
N TRP A 59 8.31 11.38 18.04
CA TRP A 59 7.77 10.44 17.07
C TRP A 59 6.86 11.12 16.03
N GLN A 60 6.04 12.07 16.43
CA GLN A 60 5.25 12.87 15.49
C GLN A 60 6.14 13.67 14.53
N GLN A 61 7.26 14.21 15.00
CA GLN A 61 8.24 14.88 14.13
C GLN A 61 8.90 13.91 13.17
N CYS A 62 9.23 12.69 13.62
CA CYS A 62 9.78 11.64 12.77
C CYS A 62 8.81 11.29 11.64
N ARG A 63 7.53 11.02 11.94
CA ARG A 63 6.49 10.77 10.93
C ARG A 63 6.36 11.91 9.92
N ARG A 64 6.32 13.16 10.39
CA ARG A 64 6.27 14.34 9.50
C ARG A 64 7.48 14.43 8.60
N ALA A 65 8.68 14.11 9.11
CA ALA A 65 9.90 14.09 8.30
C ALA A 65 9.85 13.00 7.24
N ALA A 66 9.39 11.80 7.57
CA ALA A 66 9.22 10.71 6.63
C ALA A 66 8.18 11.03 5.53
N HIS A 67 7.05 11.62 5.91
CA HIS A 67 6.05 12.09 4.94
C HIS A 67 6.62 13.18 4.04
N ARG A 68 7.31 14.16 4.60
CA ARG A 68 7.94 15.25 3.83
C ARG A 68 8.95 14.72 2.83
N TYR A 69 9.76 13.74 3.22
CA TYR A 69 10.70 13.08 2.32
C TYR A 69 10.00 12.55 1.06
N LEU A 70 8.88 11.85 1.19
CA LEU A 70 8.11 11.35 0.06
C LEU A 70 7.51 12.47 -0.80
N LEU A 71 7.05 13.55 -0.17
CA LEU A 71 6.52 14.72 -0.88
C LEU A 71 7.63 15.46 -1.64
N ASP A 72 8.82 15.57 -1.08
CA ASP A 72 9.98 16.17 -1.72
C ASP A 72 10.43 15.33 -2.93
N LEU A 73 10.40 14.01 -2.83
CA LEU A 73 10.64 13.11 -3.97
C LEU A 73 9.63 13.34 -5.10
N LYS A 74 8.33 13.46 -4.77
CA LYS A 74 7.28 13.77 -5.75
C LYS A 74 7.52 15.14 -6.40
N ALA A 75 7.86 16.16 -5.62
CA ALA A 75 8.11 17.52 -6.11
C ALA A 75 9.35 17.60 -7.01
N ALA A 76 10.36 16.78 -6.76
CA ALA A 76 11.55 16.67 -7.62
C ALA A 76 11.22 16.12 -9.02
N GLY A 77 10.09 15.44 -9.16
CA GLY A 77 9.45 15.09 -10.42
C GLY A 77 10.13 13.96 -11.19
N ALA A 78 9.43 13.51 -12.24
CA ALA A 78 9.86 12.44 -13.14
C ALA A 78 11.14 12.76 -13.95
N VAL A 79 11.69 13.97 -13.86
CA VAL A 79 12.96 14.35 -14.50
C VAL A 79 14.10 13.44 -14.07
N GLN A 80 13.95 12.75 -12.92
CA GLN A 80 15.01 11.91 -12.34
C GLN A 80 14.64 10.43 -12.21
N GLY A 81 13.50 9.95 -12.74
CA GLY A 81 13.14 8.53 -12.64
C GLY A 81 11.63 8.26 -12.62
N PRO A 82 11.21 7.15 -11.99
CA PRO A 82 9.81 6.80 -11.85
C PRO A 82 8.98 7.89 -11.17
N GLU A 83 7.73 8.04 -11.59
CA GLU A 83 6.76 8.94 -10.97
C GLU A 83 6.46 8.48 -9.54
N ILE A 84 6.40 9.43 -8.60
CA ILE A 84 6.16 9.14 -7.18
C ILE A 84 4.70 9.43 -6.82
N PHE A 85 4.03 8.42 -6.27
CA PHE A 85 2.68 8.51 -5.69
C PHE A 85 2.77 8.29 -4.18
N PRO A 86 2.98 9.34 -3.35
CA PRO A 86 3.17 9.19 -1.91
C PRO A 86 1.93 8.63 -1.23
N TYR A 87 2.12 7.73 -0.27
CA TYR A 87 1.09 7.30 0.65
C TYR A 87 1.24 8.05 1.98
N PHE A 88 0.13 8.46 2.54
CA PHE A 88 0.09 8.98 3.91
C PHE A 88 0.04 7.79 4.87
N PHE A 89 1.08 7.59 5.66
CA PHE A 89 1.13 6.53 6.64
C PHE A 89 0.51 7.03 7.94
N VAL A 90 -0.72 6.61 8.23
CA VAL A 90 -1.47 7.04 9.41
C VAL A 90 -1.01 6.31 10.66
N TRP A 91 -1.02 7.02 11.79
CA TRP A 91 -0.87 6.43 13.12
C TRP A 91 -1.99 6.97 14.06
N ASN A 92 -1.90 6.65 15.35
CA ASN A 92 -2.91 6.97 16.37
C ASN A 92 -3.07 8.47 16.71
N ASP A 93 -2.24 9.35 16.14
CA ASP A 93 -2.48 10.80 16.15
C ASP A 93 -3.56 11.21 15.14
N PHE A 94 -3.83 10.37 14.11
CA PHE A 94 -4.83 10.58 13.08
C PHE A 94 -4.78 11.99 12.51
N ALA A 95 -3.57 12.46 12.14
CA ALA A 95 -3.29 13.84 11.74
C ALA A 95 -3.92 14.20 10.37
N TRP A 96 -5.25 14.23 10.30
CA TRP A 96 -5.99 14.52 9.05
C TRP A 96 -5.68 15.90 8.47
N GLU A 97 -5.25 16.86 9.28
CA GLU A 97 -4.85 18.20 8.86
C GLU A 97 -3.58 18.16 7.97
N GLU A 98 -2.76 17.14 8.13
CA GLU A 98 -1.52 16.95 7.37
C GLU A 98 -1.76 16.16 6.05
N LEU A 99 -2.96 15.64 5.85
CA LEU A 99 -3.32 14.92 4.64
C LEU A 99 -3.54 15.89 3.47
N GLY A 100 -2.45 16.23 2.75
CA GLY A 100 -2.44 17.13 1.59
C GLY A 100 -3.00 16.46 0.31
N PRO A 101 -3.26 17.24 -0.76
CA PRO A 101 -3.75 16.72 -2.04
C PRO A 101 -2.71 15.90 -2.80
N GLU A 102 -1.46 15.93 -2.38
CA GLU A 102 -0.33 15.26 -3.03
C GLU A 102 -0.33 13.75 -2.82
N TYR A 103 -1.00 13.27 -1.77
CA TYR A 103 -1.07 11.85 -1.45
C TYR A 103 -2.03 11.09 -2.37
N ALA A 104 -1.59 9.91 -2.80
CA ALA A 104 -2.37 9.03 -3.69
C ALA A 104 -3.18 7.97 -2.94
N ALA A 105 -2.75 7.61 -1.73
CA ALA A 105 -3.39 6.61 -0.88
C ALA A 105 -3.02 6.79 0.59
N ILE A 106 -3.64 5.99 1.44
CA ILE A 106 -3.32 5.85 2.87
C ILE A 106 -2.60 4.51 3.09
N LYS A 107 -1.53 4.48 3.88
CA LYS A 107 -0.99 3.24 4.46
C LYS A 107 -1.52 3.10 5.89
N TRP A 108 -2.06 1.94 6.18
CA TRP A 108 -2.51 1.51 7.50
C TRP A 108 -1.88 0.16 7.79
N HIS A 109 -1.03 0.08 8.80
CA HIS A 109 -0.18 -1.10 8.97
C HIS A 109 0.06 -1.43 10.43
N ARG A 110 -0.12 -2.69 10.77
CA ARG A 110 0.45 -3.34 11.95
C ARG A 110 0.45 -4.86 11.81
N HIS A 111 1.39 -5.51 12.46
CA HIS A 111 1.41 -6.96 12.66
C HIS A 111 0.86 -7.36 14.05
N ALA A 112 0.72 -8.65 14.29
CA ALA A 112 0.04 -9.17 15.48
C ALA A 112 0.67 -8.69 16.81
N ASP A 113 1.99 -8.61 16.87
CA ASP A 113 2.76 -8.29 18.08
C ASP A 113 3.19 -6.82 18.15
N GLU A 114 2.66 -5.98 17.23
CA GLU A 114 2.94 -4.56 17.18
C GLU A 114 1.88 -3.74 17.93
N PRO A 115 2.17 -2.46 18.27
CA PRO A 115 1.21 -1.54 18.88
C PRO A 115 -0.12 -1.48 18.13
N VAL A 116 -1.22 -1.30 18.85
CA VAL A 116 -2.58 -1.37 18.29
C VAL A 116 -3.12 0.01 17.85
N TYR A 117 -3.90 0.01 16.77
CA TYR A 117 -4.69 1.19 16.41
C TYR A 117 -5.88 1.38 17.35
N ARG A 118 -6.12 2.64 17.72
CA ARG A 118 -7.24 3.06 18.56
C ARG A 118 -8.47 3.32 17.69
N TYR A 119 -9.12 2.26 17.23
CA TYR A 119 -10.30 2.35 16.36
C TYR A 119 -11.51 3.03 17.00
N ASP A 120 -11.57 3.06 18.33
CA ASP A 120 -12.59 3.73 19.14
C ASP A 120 -12.31 5.23 19.36
N ASP A 121 -11.11 5.71 19.04
CA ASP A 121 -10.78 7.15 19.14
C ASP A 121 -11.66 7.95 18.15
N PRO A 122 -12.36 9.01 18.59
CA PRO A 122 -13.13 9.86 17.70
C PRO A 122 -12.32 10.46 16.54
N ARG A 123 -11.01 10.65 16.73
CA ARG A 123 -10.12 11.15 15.69
C ARG A 123 -9.94 10.13 14.55
N CYS A 124 -9.98 8.82 14.85
CA CYS A 124 -9.96 7.77 13.83
C CYS A 124 -11.13 7.95 12.87
N ARG A 125 -12.35 8.11 13.40
CA ARG A 125 -13.55 8.33 12.59
C ARG A 125 -13.43 9.61 11.75
N ARG A 126 -12.96 10.69 12.37
CA ARG A 126 -12.75 11.95 11.67
C ARG A 126 -11.74 11.84 10.54
N PHE A 127 -10.64 11.12 10.76
CA PHE A 127 -9.65 10.83 9.72
C PHE A 127 -10.29 10.08 8.53
N LEU A 128 -11.04 9.02 8.81
CA LEU A 128 -11.71 8.24 7.75
C LEU A 128 -12.73 9.07 6.97
N GLU A 129 -13.45 9.99 7.61
CA GLU A 129 -14.34 10.94 6.90
C GLU A 129 -13.55 11.82 5.91
N VAL A 130 -12.38 12.33 6.31
CA VAL A 130 -11.53 13.12 5.40
C VAL A 130 -11.00 12.26 4.25
N VAL A 131 -10.55 11.04 4.53
CA VAL A 131 -10.10 10.07 3.51
C VAL A 131 -11.21 9.80 2.49
N LYS A 132 -12.44 9.59 2.98
CA LYS A 132 -13.62 9.36 2.13
C LYS A 132 -13.94 10.58 1.24
N VAL A 133 -13.96 11.78 1.80
CA VAL A 133 -14.22 13.01 1.02
C VAL A 133 -13.17 13.18 -0.09
N ARG A 134 -11.94 12.79 0.17
CA ARG A 134 -10.86 12.84 -0.83
C ARG A 134 -10.88 11.66 -1.81
N GLY A 135 -11.64 10.61 -1.50
CA GLY A 135 -11.72 9.40 -2.31
C GLY A 135 -10.40 8.63 -2.40
N LEU A 136 -9.59 8.68 -1.35
CA LEU A 136 -8.31 7.97 -1.28
C LEU A 136 -8.52 6.51 -0.91
N PRO A 137 -7.87 5.55 -1.58
CA PRO A 137 -7.85 4.17 -1.14
C PRO A 137 -6.97 4.00 0.11
N ILE A 138 -7.26 2.94 0.88
CA ILE A 138 -6.46 2.55 2.05
C ILE A 138 -5.77 1.22 1.77
N LEU A 139 -4.45 1.18 1.80
CA LEU A 139 -3.67 -0.05 1.85
C LEU A 139 -3.63 -0.50 3.30
N LEU A 140 -4.44 -1.53 3.61
CA LEU A 140 -4.72 -2.02 4.95
C LEU A 140 -3.97 -3.32 5.22
N GLU A 141 -3.00 -3.26 6.08
CA GLU A 141 -2.27 -4.41 6.61
C GLU A 141 -2.56 -4.51 8.11
N GLU A 142 -3.26 -5.56 8.51
CA GLU A 142 -3.76 -5.76 9.86
C GLU A 142 -3.98 -7.25 10.15
N THR A 143 -4.12 -7.63 11.41
CA THR A 143 -4.53 -9.00 11.75
C THR A 143 -5.86 -9.36 11.09
N LEU A 144 -6.15 -10.65 10.88
CA LEU A 144 -7.43 -11.09 10.31
C LEU A 144 -8.63 -10.49 11.06
N LYS A 145 -8.61 -10.56 12.39
CA LYS A 145 -9.70 -10.04 13.23
C LYS A 145 -9.95 -8.55 12.97
N ASN A 146 -8.88 -7.77 12.95
CA ASN A 146 -8.99 -6.33 12.78
C ASN A 146 -9.27 -5.94 11.31
N THR A 147 -8.77 -6.72 10.35
CA THR A 147 -9.14 -6.56 8.92
C THR A 147 -10.65 -6.71 8.75
N LEU A 148 -11.25 -7.77 9.30
CA LEU A 148 -12.70 -8.00 9.24
C LEU A 148 -13.47 -6.89 9.95
N PHE A 149 -13.01 -6.51 11.16
CA PHE A 149 -13.63 -5.40 11.90
C PHE A 149 -13.58 -4.09 11.08
N PHE A 150 -12.43 -3.77 10.49
CA PHE A 150 -12.26 -2.56 9.68
C PHE A 150 -13.22 -2.56 8.48
N LEU A 151 -13.29 -3.68 7.76
CA LEU A 151 -14.15 -3.83 6.59
C LEU A 151 -15.65 -3.76 6.93
N ASP A 152 -16.04 -4.27 8.10
CA ASP A 152 -17.45 -4.35 8.51
C ASP A 152 -17.95 -3.07 9.17
N HIS A 153 -17.08 -2.31 9.85
CA HIS A 153 -17.52 -1.20 10.72
C HIS A 153 -16.91 0.16 10.38
N LEU A 154 -15.77 0.21 9.67
CA LEU A 154 -15.02 1.45 9.43
C LEU A 154 -14.89 1.81 7.95
N ALA A 155 -14.69 0.83 7.08
CA ALA A 155 -14.42 1.07 5.66
C ALA A 155 -15.59 1.76 4.93
N GLY A 156 -16.84 1.34 5.22
CA GLY A 156 -18.01 1.86 4.50
C GLY A 156 -17.85 1.70 2.98
N ASP A 157 -17.80 2.82 2.28
CA ASP A 157 -17.60 2.91 0.83
C ASP A 157 -16.17 3.35 0.44
N LEU A 158 -15.19 3.23 1.35
CA LEU A 158 -13.77 3.42 1.06
C LEU A 158 -13.21 2.21 0.28
N PRO A 159 -12.44 2.44 -0.79
CA PRO A 159 -11.68 1.38 -1.43
C PRO A 159 -10.56 0.90 -0.50
N ILE A 160 -10.48 -0.41 -0.29
CA ILE A 160 -9.46 -1.04 0.56
C ILE A 160 -8.57 -1.93 -0.30
N ILE A 161 -7.27 -1.73 -0.22
CA ILE A 161 -6.25 -2.60 -0.81
C ILE A 161 -5.72 -3.49 0.31
N ILE A 162 -5.86 -4.80 0.17
CA ILE A 162 -5.25 -5.78 1.08
C ILE A 162 -3.93 -6.24 0.47
N PRO A 163 -2.79 -5.93 1.09
CA PRO A 163 -1.49 -6.28 0.54
C PRO A 163 -1.23 -7.79 0.57
N HIS A 164 -0.29 -8.24 -0.26
CA HIS A 164 0.23 -9.62 -0.29
C HIS A 164 -0.85 -10.69 -0.51
N LEU A 165 -1.96 -10.34 -1.19
CA LEU A 165 -3.16 -11.19 -1.24
C LEU A 165 -3.57 -11.68 0.16
N GLY A 166 -3.39 -10.83 1.17
CA GLY A 166 -3.77 -11.10 2.55
C GLY A 166 -2.74 -11.88 3.37
N GLY A 167 -1.52 -12.10 2.87
CA GLY A 167 -0.49 -12.89 3.55
C GLY A 167 -0.28 -12.49 5.02
N LEU A 168 -0.26 -11.19 5.30
CA LEU A 168 -0.14 -10.64 6.66
C LEU A 168 -1.49 -10.28 7.30
N ASN A 169 -2.60 -10.39 6.57
CA ASN A 169 -3.96 -10.19 7.06
C ASN A 169 -4.65 -11.51 7.48
N GLY A 170 -3.87 -12.51 7.81
CA GLY A 170 -4.33 -13.83 8.20
C GLY A 170 -4.36 -14.87 7.08
N GLY A 171 -4.02 -14.49 5.86
CA GLY A 171 -3.86 -15.36 4.70
C GLY A 171 -4.98 -15.27 3.67
N TYR A 172 -4.66 -15.64 2.43
CA TYR A 172 -5.58 -15.64 1.29
C TYR A 172 -6.85 -16.46 1.56
N VAL A 173 -6.68 -17.71 2.01
CA VAL A 173 -7.79 -18.65 2.22
C VAL A 173 -8.72 -18.24 3.36
N PRO A 174 -8.23 -17.82 4.56
CA PRO A 174 -9.10 -17.27 5.59
C PRO A 174 -9.92 -16.07 5.13
N LEU A 175 -9.32 -15.11 4.44
CA LEU A 175 -10.04 -13.94 3.89
C LEU A 175 -11.08 -14.36 2.87
N ASP A 176 -10.78 -15.34 2.03
CA ASP A 176 -11.73 -15.89 1.06
C ASP A 176 -12.94 -16.54 1.76
N ARG A 177 -12.71 -17.33 2.80
CA ARG A 177 -13.79 -17.95 3.61
C ARG A 177 -14.74 -16.94 4.25
N HIS A 178 -14.22 -15.74 4.56
CA HIS A 178 -15.01 -14.62 5.06
C HIS A 178 -15.63 -13.76 3.93
N GLY A 179 -15.51 -14.19 2.68
CA GLY A 179 -16.09 -13.49 1.53
C GLY A 179 -15.44 -12.13 1.22
N VAL A 180 -14.23 -11.88 1.73
CA VAL A 180 -13.57 -10.58 1.60
C VAL A 180 -13.29 -10.26 0.14
N TRP A 181 -12.78 -11.22 -0.63
CA TRP A 181 -12.45 -11.01 -2.04
C TRP A 181 -13.67 -10.76 -2.95
N GLY A 182 -14.86 -11.17 -2.50
CA GLY A 182 -16.13 -10.89 -3.19
C GLY A 182 -16.64 -9.45 -3.02
N ARG A 183 -16.10 -8.66 -2.09
CA ARG A 183 -16.54 -7.28 -1.83
C ARG A 183 -16.12 -6.34 -2.96
N PRO A 184 -17.02 -5.51 -3.51
CA PRO A 184 -16.73 -4.69 -4.72
C PRO A 184 -15.59 -3.70 -4.55
N LEU A 185 -15.40 -3.16 -3.34
CA LEU A 185 -14.39 -2.14 -3.04
C LEU A 185 -13.14 -2.71 -2.37
N VAL A 186 -12.99 -4.04 -2.33
CA VAL A 186 -11.76 -4.68 -1.86
C VAL A 186 -10.89 -5.04 -3.05
N TYR A 187 -9.70 -4.52 -3.03
CA TYR A 187 -8.60 -4.74 -3.96
C TYR A 187 -7.51 -5.56 -3.26
N ALA A 188 -6.58 -6.09 -4.03
CA ALA A 188 -5.39 -6.73 -3.48
C ALA A 188 -4.15 -6.30 -4.26
N ASP A 189 -2.97 -6.38 -3.64
CA ASP A 189 -1.72 -6.35 -4.39
C ASP A 189 -1.04 -7.73 -4.42
N THR A 190 -0.09 -7.87 -5.34
CA THR A 190 0.59 -9.14 -5.63
C THR A 190 1.94 -9.26 -4.94
N SER A 191 2.36 -8.23 -4.18
CA SER A 191 3.67 -8.21 -3.54
C SER A 191 3.84 -9.44 -2.63
N THR A 192 4.94 -10.12 -2.73
CA THR A 192 5.28 -11.35 -1.99
C THR A 192 4.26 -12.51 -2.07
N ALA A 193 3.10 -12.30 -2.70
CA ALA A 193 2.04 -13.30 -2.81
C ALA A 193 2.47 -14.54 -3.61
N ALA A 194 1.96 -15.71 -3.22
CA ALA A 194 2.26 -16.95 -3.91
C ALA A 194 1.56 -17.02 -5.27
N LEU A 195 2.28 -17.50 -6.29
CA LEU A 195 1.75 -17.64 -7.65
C LEU A 195 0.43 -18.45 -7.75
N PRO A 196 0.24 -19.54 -6.98
CA PRO A 196 -1.04 -20.26 -6.96
C PRO A 196 -2.20 -19.41 -6.46
N GLU A 197 -1.99 -18.56 -5.45
CA GLU A 197 -3.01 -17.65 -4.89
C GLU A 197 -3.38 -16.56 -5.90
N ILE A 198 -2.39 -15.97 -6.57
CA ILE A 198 -2.61 -15.01 -7.66
C ILE A 198 -3.47 -15.65 -8.77
N LYS A 199 -3.14 -16.87 -9.19
CA LYS A 199 -3.92 -17.60 -10.21
C LYS A 199 -5.35 -17.90 -9.76
N ASP A 200 -5.53 -18.30 -8.51
CA ASP A 200 -6.88 -18.57 -7.97
C ASP A 200 -7.71 -17.28 -7.86
N PHE A 201 -7.10 -16.18 -7.39
CA PHE A 201 -7.76 -14.88 -7.35
C PHE A 201 -8.22 -14.44 -8.74
N LEU A 202 -7.32 -14.50 -9.74
CA LEU A 202 -7.63 -14.12 -11.11
C LEU A 202 -8.76 -14.95 -11.71
N ARG A 203 -8.74 -16.26 -11.49
CA ARG A 203 -9.79 -17.17 -11.97
C ARG A 203 -11.16 -16.86 -11.38
N ARG A 204 -11.23 -16.45 -10.11
CA ARG A 204 -12.48 -16.28 -9.36
C ARG A 204 -12.99 -14.84 -9.36
N TYR A 205 -12.10 -13.88 -9.33
CA TYR A 205 -12.42 -12.46 -9.10
C TYR A 205 -11.96 -11.55 -10.25
N GLY A 206 -11.22 -12.07 -11.24
CA GLY A 206 -10.73 -11.31 -12.38
C GLY A 206 -9.52 -10.43 -12.06
N SER A 207 -9.09 -9.65 -13.05
CA SER A 207 -7.89 -8.79 -12.97
C SER A 207 -8.15 -7.38 -12.48
N ASP A 208 -9.41 -6.91 -12.51
CA ASP A 208 -9.74 -5.47 -12.36
C ASP A 208 -9.49 -4.90 -10.96
N ARG A 209 -9.30 -5.78 -9.97
CA ARG A 209 -9.06 -5.40 -8.58
C ARG A 209 -7.74 -5.96 -8.03
N LEU A 210 -6.83 -6.32 -8.93
CA LEU A 210 -5.49 -6.78 -8.58
C LEU A 210 -4.48 -5.72 -9.01
N LEU A 211 -3.55 -5.36 -8.13
CA LEU A 211 -2.50 -4.37 -8.33
C LEU A 211 -1.14 -5.07 -8.30
N PHE A 212 -0.23 -4.66 -9.16
CA PHE A 212 1.17 -5.05 -9.04
C PHE A 212 1.82 -4.30 -7.88
N GLY A 213 2.57 -4.99 -7.03
CA GLY A 213 3.38 -4.44 -5.96
C GLY A 213 4.62 -5.28 -5.75
N SER A 214 5.71 -4.70 -5.25
CA SER A 214 6.92 -5.43 -4.90
C SER A 214 7.12 -5.62 -3.41
N ASP A 215 6.62 -4.70 -2.59
CA ASP A 215 6.93 -4.61 -1.16
C ASP A 215 8.45 -4.55 -0.91
N TYR A 216 9.18 -3.85 -1.79
CA TYR A 216 10.60 -3.63 -1.57
C TYR A 216 10.83 -2.88 -0.24
N PRO A 217 11.77 -3.26 0.62
CA PRO A 217 12.91 -4.17 0.36
C PRO A 217 12.66 -5.66 0.66
N PHE A 218 11.45 -6.07 1.05
CA PHE A 218 11.15 -7.45 1.42
C PHE A 218 11.12 -8.40 0.21
N SER A 219 10.85 -7.88 -0.99
CA SER A 219 11.08 -8.56 -2.26
C SER A 219 11.71 -7.62 -3.28
N GLN A 220 12.11 -8.16 -4.43
CA GLN A 220 12.76 -7.39 -5.50
C GLN A 220 11.74 -7.01 -6.57
N PRO A 221 11.67 -5.73 -7.01
CA PRO A 221 10.71 -5.27 -8.02
C PRO A 221 10.73 -6.12 -9.29
N ARG A 222 11.92 -6.50 -9.76
CA ARG A 222 12.07 -7.35 -10.94
C ARG A 222 11.51 -8.75 -10.74
N THR A 223 11.74 -9.37 -9.61
CA THR A 223 11.23 -10.71 -9.29
C THR A 223 9.71 -10.73 -9.24
N GLU A 224 9.12 -9.73 -8.60
CA GLU A 224 7.65 -9.61 -8.52
C GLU A 224 7.01 -9.32 -9.88
N LEU A 225 7.67 -8.50 -10.71
CA LEU A 225 7.22 -8.23 -12.08
C LEU A 225 7.26 -9.51 -12.93
N ASP A 226 8.35 -10.26 -12.87
CA ASP A 226 8.48 -11.51 -13.63
C ASP A 226 7.41 -12.55 -13.26
N LYS A 227 6.95 -12.56 -12.00
CA LYS A 227 5.81 -13.36 -11.54
C LYS A 227 4.54 -13.03 -12.35
N ILE A 228 4.21 -11.73 -12.49
CA ILE A 228 3.02 -11.32 -13.23
C ILE A 228 3.15 -11.62 -14.72
N LEU A 229 4.31 -11.35 -15.32
CA LEU A 229 4.56 -11.64 -16.72
C LEU A 229 4.50 -13.14 -17.05
N SER A 230 4.82 -14.01 -16.08
CA SER A 230 4.74 -15.46 -16.23
C SER A 230 3.33 -16.04 -16.25
N LEU A 231 2.31 -15.23 -15.94
CA LEU A 231 0.92 -15.71 -15.84
C LEU A 231 0.28 -16.07 -17.20
N ASN A 232 0.88 -15.63 -18.32
CA ASN A 232 0.36 -15.83 -19.68
C ASN A 232 -1.09 -15.35 -19.85
N LEU A 233 -1.42 -14.21 -19.26
CA LEU A 233 -2.73 -13.56 -19.39
C LEU A 233 -2.82 -12.75 -20.70
N PRO A 234 -4.04 -12.44 -21.16
CA PRO A 234 -4.24 -11.44 -22.19
C PRO A 234 -3.53 -10.12 -21.85
N GLU A 235 -2.97 -9.45 -22.86
CA GLU A 235 -2.19 -8.22 -22.68
C GLU A 235 -2.96 -7.12 -21.92
N SER A 236 -4.26 -7.00 -22.17
CA SER A 236 -5.12 -6.03 -21.47
C SER A 236 -5.22 -6.32 -19.97
N GLN A 237 -5.22 -7.59 -19.57
CA GLN A 237 -5.23 -7.98 -18.15
C GLN A 237 -3.87 -7.74 -17.50
N ILE A 238 -2.77 -8.02 -18.20
CA ILE A 238 -1.42 -7.70 -17.72
C ILE A 238 -1.29 -6.19 -17.49
N GLN A 239 -1.68 -5.37 -18.48
CA GLN A 239 -1.61 -3.91 -18.38
C GLN A 239 -2.50 -3.39 -17.24
N ALA A 240 -3.71 -3.96 -17.06
CA ALA A 240 -4.59 -3.60 -15.96
C ALA A 240 -3.92 -3.83 -14.60
N ILE A 241 -3.32 -5.00 -14.37
CA ILE A 241 -2.62 -5.34 -13.12
C ILE A 241 -1.39 -4.45 -12.93
N LEU A 242 -0.60 -4.26 -13.99
CA LEU A 242 0.68 -3.55 -13.91
C LEU A 242 0.54 -2.04 -13.72
N GLY A 243 -0.62 -1.42 -14.04
CA GLY A 243 -0.72 0.03 -13.93
C GLY A 243 -2.13 0.62 -13.97
N ASP A 244 -3.00 0.19 -14.88
CA ASP A 244 -4.28 0.87 -15.11
C ASP A 244 -5.21 0.81 -13.90
N ASN A 245 -5.20 -0.32 -13.17
CA ASN A 245 -5.97 -0.47 -11.95
C ASN A 245 -5.52 0.53 -10.87
N PHE A 246 -4.21 0.71 -10.71
CA PHE A 246 -3.66 1.69 -9.78
C PHE A 246 -4.10 3.10 -10.16
N ARG A 247 -3.91 3.50 -11.43
CA ARG A 247 -4.31 4.85 -11.92
C ARG A 247 -5.78 5.13 -11.69
N ARG A 248 -6.63 4.16 -12.04
CA ARG A 248 -8.07 4.28 -11.83
C ARG A 248 -8.42 4.39 -10.35
N LEU A 249 -7.82 3.56 -9.49
CA LEU A 249 -8.11 3.50 -8.06
C LEU A 249 -7.66 4.76 -7.33
N CYS A 250 -6.42 5.19 -7.58
CA CYS A 250 -5.82 6.37 -6.94
C CYS A 250 -6.16 7.69 -7.65
N ARG A 251 -6.90 7.64 -8.77
CA ARG A 251 -7.31 8.81 -9.57
C ARG A 251 -6.12 9.66 -10.02
N VAL A 252 -5.04 9.01 -10.41
CA VAL A 252 -3.82 9.65 -10.93
C VAL A 252 -3.73 9.47 -12.43
N GLY A 253 -3.38 10.56 -13.13
CA GLY A 253 -3.34 10.63 -14.59
C GLY A 253 -2.10 10.01 -15.21
#